data_73b563c0c0b2df74f3351deaae889b73
#
_entry.id   73b563c0c0b2df74f3351deaae889b73
#
_cell.length_a   1.000
_cell.length_b   1.000
_cell.length_c   1.000
_cell.angle_alpha   90.00
_cell.angle_beta   90.00
_cell.angle_gamma   90.00
#
_symmetry.space_group_name_H-M   'P 1'
#
loop_
_entity.id
_entity.type
_entity.pdbx_description
1 polymer ?
#
loop_
_entity_poly.entity_id
_entity_poly.type
_entity_poly.pdbx_seq_one_letter_code
_entity_poly.pdbx_strand_id
1 'polypeptide(L)'
;AVITTNLNHDDSILKRGVLVTGINGFSNRQIIDSLFQFMPADGYAENVNYIRLSAAFPYYHRNIFGLSRKYLVSYIDSLGRPASTIVPWFDPYVDTLQKIPQPKIAEPGRKRLKKENKENIRSFEIDSAHALATITLNSFSGKGRLGNFFRRSFKTLRKDSVPNLVIDIRANGGGKITNYTKLARYIRNTPFKVSATAAAVKKEFGPYRKNFQSSFVNSFVLLLFTRKEEDGRYHFRYWENHSFRPREKWHYNGK
;
A
#
# COMPACT_ATOMS: atom_id res chain seq x y z
N ALA A 1 -19.78 -0.08 -7.54
CA ALA A 1 -18.69 -1.07 -7.48
C ALA A 1 -18.80 -2.04 -8.65
N VAL A 2 -17.70 -2.69 -9.02
CA VAL A 2 -17.67 -3.70 -10.11
C VAL A 2 -17.22 -5.02 -9.52
N ILE A 3 -17.90 -6.10 -9.88
CA ILE A 3 -17.52 -7.45 -9.46
C ILE A 3 -16.25 -7.87 -10.22
N THR A 4 -15.19 -8.15 -9.48
CA THR A 4 -13.93 -8.68 -10.04
C THR A 4 -13.87 -10.20 -9.98
N THR A 5 -14.47 -10.80 -8.94
CA THR A 5 -14.52 -12.24 -8.72
C THR A 5 -15.81 -12.58 -8.00
N ASN A 6 -16.52 -13.61 -8.45
CA ASN A 6 -17.61 -14.24 -7.72
C ASN A 6 -17.17 -15.64 -7.29
N LEU A 7 -17.25 -15.95 -6.01
CA LEU A 7 -16.90 -17.27 -5.47
C LEU A 7 -17.97 -18.32 -5.73
N ASN A 8 -19.22 -17.89 -5.95
CA ASN A 8 -20.28 -18.76 -6.44
C ASN A 8 -20.21 -18.83 -7.97
N HIS A 9 -19.62 -19.89 -8.48
CA HIS A 9 -19.43 -20.10 -9.92
C HIS A 9 -20.73 -20.41 -10.68
N ASP A 10 -21.75 -20.85 -9.98
CA ASP A 10 -23.06 -21.19 -10.55
C ASP A 10 -23.97 -19.94 -10.66
N ASP A 11 -23.55 -18.81 -10.12
CA ASP A 11 -24.30 -17.57 -10.22
C ASP A 11 -24.26 -17.01 -11.65
N SER A 12 -25.40 -17.10 -12.33
CA SER A 12 -25.55 -16.61 -13.71
C SER A 12 -25.77 -15.09 -13.80
N ILE A 13 -26.07 -14.43 -12.68
CA ILE A 13 -26.44 -13.01 -12.62
C ILE A 13 -25.24 -12.13 -12.27
N LEU A 14 -24.63 -12.37 -11.13
CA LEU A 14 -23.55 -11.54 -10.60
C LEU A 14 -22.16 -11.98 -11.13
N LYS A 15 -21.98 -11.97 -12.43
CA LYS A 15 -20.72 -12.32 -13.09
C LYS A 15 -19.68 -11.19 -12.95
N ARG A 16 -18.44 -11.54 -13.26
CA ARG A 16 -17.36 -10.56 -13.38
C ARG A 16 -17.73 -9.45 -14.37
N GLY A 17 -17.56 -8.19 -13.95
CA GLY A 17 -17.89 -7.03 -14.75
C GLY A 17 -19.25 -6.39 -14.41
N VAL A 18 -20.14 -7.07 -13.68
CA VAL A 18 -21.43 -6.53 -13.28
C VAL A 18 -21.24 -5.33 -12.34
N LEU A 19 -22.00 -4.27 -12.60
CA LEU A 19 -21.98 -3.05 -11.82
C LEU A 19 -22.96 -3.14 -10.64
N VAL A 20 -22.45 -3.35 -9.45
CA VAL A 20 -23.21 -3.31 -8.19
C VAL A 20 -23.47 -1.87 -7.78
N THR A 21 -24.71 -1.53 -7.46
CA THR A 21 -25.15 -0.20 -7.05
C THR A 21 -25.42 -0.09 -5.55
N GLY A 22 -25.72 -1.20 -4.87
CA GLY A 22 -25.98 -1.21 -3.45
C GLY A 22 -26.07 -2.61 -2.85
N ILE A 23 -26.05 -2.70 -1.52
CA ILE A 23 -26.20 -3.94 -0.75
C ILE A 23 -27.15 -3.67 0.43
N ASN A 24 -28.13 -4.54 0.63
CA ASN A 24 -29.11 -4.49 1.73
C ASN A 24 -29.79 -3.11 1.88
N GLY A 25 -30.10 -2.46 0.76
CA GLY A 25 -30.75 -1.14 0.75
C GLY A 25 -29.79 0.04 0.87
N PHE A 26 -28.50 -0.19 1.18
CA PHE A 26 -27.50 0.88 1.21
C PHE A 26 -26.87 1.06 -0.15
N SER A 27 -26.80 2.30 -0.64
CA SER A 27 -26.06 2.64 -1.86
C SER A 27 -24.54 2.47 -1.65
N ASN A 28 -23.78 2.31 -2.74
CA ASN A 28 -22.32 2.24 -2.69
C ASN A 28 -21.71 3.44 -1.93
N ARG A 29 -22.26 4.64 -2.10
CA ARG A 29 -21.76 5.83 -1.41
C ARG A 29 -21.95 5.71 0.10
N GLN A 30 -23.14 5.37 0.55
CA GLN A 30 -23.41 5.17 1.98
C GLN A 30 -22.53 4.09 2.59
N ILE A 31 -22.31 2.99 1.86
CA ILE A 31 -21.41 1.91 2.29
C ILE A 31 -19.98 2.45 2.43
N ILE A 32 -19.44 3.11 1.41
CA ILE A 32 -18.07 3.63 1.40
C ILE A 32 -17.88 4.67 2.50
N ASP A 33 -18.81 5.62 2.63
CA ASP A 33 -18.74 6.67 3.65
C ASP A 33 -18.73 6.06 5.07
N SER A 34 -19.56 5.02 5.30
CA SER A 34 -19.58 4.28 6.57
C SER A 34 -18.26 3.53 6.82
N LEU A 35 -17.71 2.88 5.79
CA LEU A 35 -16.47 2.12 5.90
C LEU A 35 -15.28 3.05 6.18
N PHE A 36 -15.24 4.22 5.55
CA PHE A 36 -14.13 5.17 5.68
C PHE A 36 -14.02 5.76 7.08
N GLN A 37 -15.12 5.85 7.85
CA GLN A 37 -15.07 6.29 9.24
C GLN A 37 -14.21 5.38 10.13
N PHE A 38 -14.04 4.11 9.76
CA PHE A 38 -13.27 3.11 10.50
C PHE A 38 -11.93 2.77 9.83
N MET A 39 -11.60 3.41 8.73
CA MET A 39 -10.35 3.17 8.01
C MET A 39 -9.37 4.33 8.25
N PRO A 40 -8.11 4.04 8.65
CA PRO A 40 -7.13 5.09 8.84
C PRO A 40 -6.78 5.74 7.51
N ALA A 41 -6.79 7.07 7.48
CA ALA A 41 -6.32 7.89 6.39
C ALA A 41 -5.15 8.76 6.84
N ASP A 42 -4.31 9.18 5.90
CA ASP A 42 -3.25 10.16 6.14
C ASP A 42 -3.77 11.54 5.69
N GLY A 43 -4.23 12.31 6.67
CA GLY A 43 -4.92 13.57 6.41
C GLY A 43 -6.18 13.36 5.57
N TYR A 44 -6.26 14.05 4.43
CA TYR A 44 -7.40 13.96 3.49
C TYR A 44 -7.18 12.95 2.35
N ALA A 45 -6.13 12.12 2.42
CA ALA A 45 -5.77 11.19 1.34
C ALA A 45 -6.58 9.88 1.41
N GLU A 46 -7.77 9.87 0.82
CA GLU A 46 -8.66 8.71 0.80
C GLU A 46 -8.30 7.63 -0.24
N ASN A 47 -7.42 7.92 -1.19
CA ASN A 47 -7.06 7.00 -2.29
C ASN A 47 -6.61 5.63 -1.78
N VAL A 48 -5.86 5.58 -0.68
CA VAL A 48 -5.39 4.33 -0.06
C VAL A 48 -6.57 3.49 0.43
N ASN A 49 -7.62 4.12 0.94
CA ASN A 49 -8.80 3.42 1.41
C ASN A 49 -9.60 2.81 0.26
N TYR A 50 -9.72 3.48 -0.89
CA TYR A 50 -10.29 2.87 -2.09
C TYR A 50 -9.51 1.64 -2.56
N ILE A 51 -8.17 1.69 -2.53
CA ILE A 51 -7.32 0.55 -2.88
C ILE A 51 -7.53 -0.62 -1.90
N ARG A 52 -7.59 -0.33 -0.60
CA ARG A 52 -7.85 -1.35 0.45
C ARG A 52 -9.22 -1.99 0.29
N LEU A 53 -10.26 -1.18 0.02
CA LEU A 53 -11.60 -1.68 -0.23
C LEU A 53 -11.64 -2.55 -1.49
N SER A 54 -10.99 -2.16 -2.57
CA SER A 54 -10.93 -2.95 -3.81
C SER A 54 -10.27 -4.32 -3.59
N ALA A 55 -9.30 -4.41 -2.68
CA ALA A 55 -8.59 -5.64 -2.38
C ALA A 55 -9.33 -6.55 -1.37
N ALA A 56 -10.11 -5.99 -0.45
CA ALA A 56 -10.66 -6.73 0.69
C ALA A 56 -12.06 -6.25 1.12
N PHE A 57 -12.91 -5.86 0.17
CA PHE A 57 -14.25 -5.34 0.44
C PHE A 57 -15.08 -6.24 1.37
N PRO A 58 -15.17 -7.57 1.18
CA PRO A 58 -15.97 -8.43 2.07
C PRO A 58 -15.50 -8.39 3.53
N TYR A 59 -14.19 -8.25 3.76
CA TYR A 59 -13.62 -8.14 5.10
C TYR A 59 -14.09 -6.85 5.80
N TYR A 60 -13.96 -5.71 5.13
CA TYR A 60 -14.38 -4.42 5.72
C TYR A 60 -15.90 -4.35 5.90
N HIS A 61 -16.67 -4.77 4.89
CA HIS A 61 -18.12 -4.76 4.93
C HIS A 61 -18.66 -5.57 6.11
N ARG A 62 -18.22 -6.82 6.29
CA ARG A 62 -18.70 -7.67 7.37
C ARG A 62 -18.36 -7.15 8.77
N ASN A 63 -17.21 -6.47 8.92
CA ASN A 63 -16.79 -5.95 10.23
C ASN A 63 -17.62 -4.74 10.67
N ILE A 64 -18.25 -4.03 9.75
CA ILE A 64 -19.02 -2.82 10.04
C ILE A 64 -20.51 -3.06 9.93
N PHE A 65 -20.97 -3.75 8.88
CA PHE A 65 -22.38 -4.06 8.65
C PHE A 65 -22.81 -5.43 9.21
N GLY A 66 -21.87 -6.21 9.72
CA GLY A 66 -22.11 -7.55 10.21
C GLY A 66 -22.24 -8.61 9.10
N LEU A 67 -22.46 -9.85 9.53
CA LEU A 67 -22.73 -10.99 8.65
C LEU A 67 -24.24 -11.20 8.55
N SER A 68 -24.73 -11.30 7.31
CA SER A 68 -26.09 -11.71 7.02
C SER A 68 -26.07 -13.05 6.29
N ARG A 69 -27.07 -13.92 6.59
CA ARG A 69 -27.21 -15.19 5.86
C ARG A 69 -27.55 -15.00 4.39
N LYS A 70 -28.16 -13.86 4.05
CA LYS A 70 -28.54 -13.46 2.69
C LYS A 70 -28.28 -11.97 2.52
N TYR A 71 -27.83 -11.58 1.34
CA TYR A 71 -27.60 -10.20 0.95
C TYR A 71 -28.50 -9.84 -0.23
N LEU A 72 -29.25 -8.78 -0.12
CA LEU A 72 -29.95 -8.17 -1.27
C LEU A 72 -28.94 -7.30 -2.01
N VAL A 73 -28.56 -7.71 -3.23
CA VAL A 73 -27.60 -6.97 -4.05
C VAL A 73 -28.34 -6.27 -5.16
N SER A 74 -28.23 -4.94 -5.20
CA SER A 74 -28.73 -4.10 -6.29
C SER A 74 -27.63 -3.92 -7.33
N TYR A 75 -27.97 -4.04 -8.61
CA TYR A 75 -27.00 -4.01 -9.71
C TYR A 75 -27.63 -3.44 -10.99
N ILE A 76 -26.81 -3.18 -12.00
CA ILE A 76 -27.23 -2.84 -13.34
C ILE A 76 -27.14 -4.08 -14.22
N ASP A 77 -28.25 -4.45 -14.88
CA ASP A 77 -28.31 -5.61 -15.79
C ASP A 77 -27.58 -5.36 -17.12
N SER A 78 -27.50 -6.35 -17.97
CA SER A 78 -26.87 -6.26 -19.29
C SER A 78 -27.57 -5.30 -20.27
N LEU A 79 -28.79 -4.89 -19.96
CA LEU A 79 -29.57 -3.91 -20.72
C LEU A 79 -29.50 -2.50 -20.13
N GLY A 80 -28.66 -2.30 -19.10
CA GLY A 80 -28.49 -1.03 -18.43
C GLY A 80 -29.62 -0.67 -17.44
N ARG A 81 -30.47 -1.63 -17.05
CA ARG A 81 -31.62 -1.38 -16.16
C ARG A 81 -31.27 -1.75 -14.72
N PRO A 82 -31.78 -0.99 -13.72
CA PRO A 82 -31.67 -1.38 -12.32
C PRO A 82 -32.38 -2.71 -12.03
N ALA A 83 -31.70 -3.60 -11.34
CA ALA A 83 -32.22 -4.89 -10.90
C ALA A 83 -31.68 -5.25 -9.52
N SER A 84 -32.28 -6.26 -8.87
CA SER A 84 -31.82 -6.77 -7.59
C SER A 84 -31.90 -8.27 -7.54
N THR A 85 -30.98 -8.90 -6.80
CA THR A 85 -30.96 -10.34 -6.55
C THR A 85 -30.56 -10.64 -5.11
N ILE A 86 -30.96 -11.82 -4.62
CA ILE A 86 -30.59 -12.27 -3.28
C ILE A 86 -29.43 -13.26 -3.40
N VAL A 87 -28.34 -12.98 -2.70
CA VAL A 87 -27.14 -13.81 -2.66
C VAL A 87 -26.99 -14.42 -1.27
N PRO A 88 -26.82 -15.74 -1.14
CA PRO A 88 -26.49 -16.35 0.15
C PRO A 88 -25.06 -15.94 0.59
N TRP A 89 -24.78 -16.00 1.87
CA TRP A 89 -23.42 -15.83 2.35
C TRP A 89 -22.56 -16.99 1.85
N PHE A 90 -21.29 -16.73 1.60
CA PHE A 90 -20.31 -17.76 1.26
C PHE A 90 -19.87 -18.48 2.54
N ASP A 91 -20.09 -19.80 2.60
CA ASP A 91 -19.59 -20.66 3.67
C ASP A 91 -18.39 -21.46 3.14
N PRO A 92 -17.16 -21.12 3.59
CA PRO A 92 -15.96 -21.80 3.10
C PRO A 92 -15.92 -23.30 3.46
N TYR A 93 -16.68 -23.75 4.46
CA TYR A 93 -16.73 -25.16 4.84
C TYR A 93 -17.68 -26.00 3.98
N VAL A 94 -18.76 -25.40 3.53
CA VAL A 94 -19.76 -26.06 2.66
C VAL A 94 -19.40 -25.88 1.19
N ASP A 95 -19.10 -24.65 0.77
CA ASP A 95 -18.90 -24.30 -0.63
C ASP A 95 -17.54 -24.76 -1.18
N THR A 96 -16.56 -25.07 -0.30
CA THR A 96 -15.27 -25.63 -0.73
C THR A 96 -15.30 -27.14 -0.95
N LEU A 97 -16.37 -27.83 -0.58
CA LEU A 97 -16.54 -29.27 -0.88
C LEU A 97 -16.71 -29.55 -2.37
N GLN A 98 -17.17 -28.59 -3.15
CA GLN A 98 -17.11 -28.61 -4.61
C GLN A 98 -15.77 -28.08 -5.12
N LYS A 99 -14.66 -28.69 -4.69
CA LYS A 99 -13.35 -28.40 -5.25
C LYS A 99 -13.34 -28.86 -6.70
N ILE A 100 -13.67 -27.96 -7.61
CA ILE A 100 -13.21 -28.10 -8.99
C ILE A 100 -11.68 -28.20 -8.89
N PRO A 101 -11.06 -29.29 -9.39
CA PRO A 101 -9.61 -29.40 -9.38
C PRO A 101 -9.06 -28.21 -10.14
N GLN A 102 -8.57 -27.20 -9.41
CA GLN A 102 -7.85 -26.11 -10.07
C GLN A 102 -6.67 -26.76 -10.79
N PRO A 103 -6.49 -26.51 -12.10
CA PRO A 103 -5.32 -27.02 -12.79
C PRO A 103 -4.11 -26.59 -11.97
N LYS A 104 -3.27 -27.54 -11.55
CA LYS A 104 -2.03 -27.25 -10.85
C LYS A 104 -1.18 -26.39 -11.79
N ILE A 105 -1.35 -25.07 -11.68
CA ILE A 105 -0.45 -24.12 -12.35
C ILE A 105 0.90 -24.42 -11.74
N ALA A 106 1.82 -24.91 -12.57
CA ALA A 106 3.18 -25.21 -12.14
C ALA A 106 3.73 -23.96 -11.41
N GLU A 107 4.10 -24.11 -10.15
CA GLU A 107 4.64 -23.00 -9.38
C GLU A 107 5.87 -22.44 -10.12
N PRO A 108 5.91 -21.14 -10.38
CA PRO A 108 7.04 -20.54 -11.08
C PRO A 108 8.30 -20.78 -10.25
N GLY A 109 9.37 -21.22 -10.91
CA GLY A 109 10.64 -21.51 -10.24
C GLY A 109 11.11 -20.35 -9.36
N ARG A 110 11.80 -20.64 -8.25
CA ARG A 110 12.24 -19.68 -7.20
C ARG A 110 12.89 -18.39 -7.73
N LYS A 111 13.61 -18.48 -8.87
CA LYS A 111 14.21 -17.30 -9.53
C LYS A 111 13.16 -16.38 -10.15
N ARG A 112 12.13 -16.96 -10.79
CA ARG A 112 11.01 -16.23 -11.41
C ARG A 112 10.17 -15.54 -10.34
N LEU A 113 9.79 -16.23 -9.27
CA LEU A 113 9.10 -15.65 -8.11
C LEU A 113 9.86 -14.47 -7.50
N LYS A 114 11.20 -14.58 -7.36
CA LYS A 114 12.02 -13.47 -6.86
C LYS A 114 12.04 -12.27 -7.80
N LYS A 115 11.97 -12.49 -9.11
CA LYS A 115 11.91 -11.43 -10.12
C LYS A 115 10.55 -10.74 -10.07
N GLU A 116 9.46 -11.50 -10.16
CA GLU A 116 8.07 -11.02 -10.08
C GLU A 116 7.81 -10.24 -8.76
N ASN A 117 8.28 -10.76 -7.63
CA ASN A 117 8.17 -10.04 -6.35
C ASN A 117 8.92 -8.70 -6.32
N LYS A 118 9.99 -8.55 -7.09
CA LYS A 118 10.67 -7.24 -7.20
C LYS A 118 9.94 -6.30 -8.13
N GLU A 119 9.44 -6.80 -9.25
CA GLU A 119 8.65 -6.05 -10.22
C GLU A 119 7.35 -5.57 -9.59
N ASN A 120 6.70 -6.40 -8.76
CA ASN A 120 5.53 -6.01 -7.96
C ASN A 120 5.83 -4.92 -6.91
N ILE A 121 7.09 -4.77 -6.46
CA ILE A 121 7.47 -3.72 -5.50
C ILE A 121 7.84 -2.42 -6.21
N ARG A 122 8.43 -2.52 -7.41
CA ARG A 122 9.01 -1.37 -8.13
C ARG A 122 9.13 -1.65 -9.63
N SER A 123 8.85 -0.65 -10.44
CA SER A 123 9.18 -0.63 -11.88
C SER A 123 9.80 0.68 -12.30
N PHE A 124 10.45 0.68 -13.45
CA PHE A 124 11.01 1.87 -14.10
C PHE A 124 10.81 1.74 -15.59
N GLU A 125 10.13 2.70 -16.16
CA GLU A 125 9.74 2.73 -17.57
C GLU A 125 10.10 4.10 -18.17
N ILE A 126 10.50 4.12 -19.42
CA ILE A 126 10.73 5.34 -20.18
C ILE A 126 9.81 5.33 -21.39
N ASP A 127 8.99 6.35 -21.50
CA ASP A 127 8.21 6.65 -22.68
C ASP A 127 8.95 7.72 -23.49
N SER A 128 9.66 7.25 -24.51
CA SER A 128 10.45 8.14 -25.36
C SER A 128 9.59 9.04 -26.24
N ALA A 129 8.36 8.63 -26.57
CA ALA A 129 7.44 9.42 -27.38
C ALA A 129 6.97 10.69 -26.65
N HIS A 130 6.79 10.59 -25.32
CA HIS A 130 6.36 11.71 -24.50
C HIS A 130 7.49 12.33 -23.66
N ALA A 131 8.74 11.93 -23.89
CA ALA A 131 9.91 12.37 -23.12
C ALA A 131 9.70 12.25 -21.60
N LEU A 132 9.11 11.14 -21.17
CA LEU A 132 8.65 10.88 -19.81
C LEU A 132 9.24 9.58 -19.25
N ALA A 133 9.70 9.61 -18.02
CA ALA A 133 9.99 8.39 -17.27
C ALA A 133 9.02 8.22 -16.09
N THR A 134 8.68 6.98 -15.80
CA THR A 134 7.86 6.62 -14.66
C THR A 134 8.60 5.66 -13.74
N ILE A 135 8.70 6.03 -12.47
CA ILE A 135 9.15 5.14 -11.38
C ILE A 135 7.93 4.79 -10.55
N THR A 136 7.50 3.52 -10.57
CA THR A 136 6.44 3.02 -9.70
C THR A 136 7.05 2.35 -8.48
N LEU A 137 6.54 2.69 -7.30
CA LEU A 137 7.02 2.18 -6.02
C LEU A 137 5.83 1.75 -5.15
N ASN A 138 5.55 0.46 -5.10
CA ASN A 138 4.45 -0.09 -4.31
C ASN A 138 4.84 -0.38 -2.86
N SER A 139 6.14 -0.30 -2.51
CA SER A 139 6.60 -0.43 -1.13
C SER A 139 8.02 0.11 -0.95
N PHE A 140 8.27 0.71 0.20
CA PHE A 140 9.63 1.04 0.68
C PHE A 140 10.25 -0.08 1.53
N SER A 141 9.76 -1.31 1.46
CA SER A 141 10.33 -2.46 2.19
C SER A 141 11.76 -2.79 1.73
N GLY A 142 12.52 -3.51 2.58
CA GLY A 142 13.88 -3.94 2.25
C GLY A 142 13.97 -4.98 1.12
N LYS A 143 12.88 -5.67 0.81
CA LYS A 143 12.83 -6.74 -0.21
C LYS A 143 13.09 -6.24 -1.64
N GLY A 144 12.79 -4.97 -1.93
CA GLY A 144 12.92 -4.37 -3.26
C GLY A 144 14.35 -4.03 -3.71
N ARG A 145 15.37 -4.09 -2.83
CA ARG A 145 16.74 -3.60 -3.10
C ARG A 145 16.75 -2.18 -3.71
N LEU A 146 15.94 -1.29 -3.13
CA LEU A 146 15.63 0.03 -3.69
C LEU A 146 16.86 0.92 -3.90
N GLY A 147 17.88 0.84 -3.04
CA GLY A 147 19.10 1.64 -3.22
C GLY A 147 19.82 1.39 -4.56
N ASN A 148 19.94 0.13 -4.98
CA ASN A 148 20.52 -0.22 -6.29
C ASN A 148 19.59 0.12 -7.45
N PHE A 149 18.29 0.01 -7.22
CA PHE A 149 17.27 0.39 -8.19
C PHE A 149 17.35 1.89 -8.48
N PHE A 150 17.25 2.74 -7.46
CA PHE A 150 17.34 4.20 -7.62
C PHE A 150 18.64 4.60 -8.33
N ARG A 151 19.78 4.04 -7.90
CA ARG A 151 21.06 4.35 -8.55
C ARG A 151 21.03 4.06 -10.05
N ARG A 152 20.44 2.94 -10.47
CA ARG A 152 20.35 2.58 -11.90
C ARG A 152 19.37 3.48 -12.63
N SER A 153 18.17 3.66 -12.11
CA SER A 153 17.13 4.50 -12.73
C SER A 153 17.60 5.94 -12.90
N PHE A 154 18.14 6.56 -11.87
CA PHE A 154 18.63 7.94 -11.94
C PHE A 154 19.90 8.09 -12.80
N LYS A 155 20.75 7.04 -12.87
CA LYS A 155 21.85 7.01 -13.84
C LYS A 155 21.33 7.01 -15.27
N THR A 156 20.32 6.22 -15.57
CA THR A 156 19.68 6.16 -16.90
C THR A 156 19.00 7.48 -17.23
N LEU A 157 18.17 8.02 -16.33
CA LEU A 157 17.51 9.32 -16.50
C LEU A 157 18.50 10.43 -16.90
N ARG A 158 19.64 10.49 -16.21
CA ARG A 158 20.67 11.48 -16.51
C ARG A 158 21.42 11.21 -17.82
N LYS A 159 21.73 9.93 -18.11
CA LYS A 159 22.42 9.55 -19.35
C LYS A 159 21.56 9.88 -20.57
N ASP A 160 20.29 9.57 -20.49
CA ASP A 160 19.34 9.70 -21.59
C ASP A 160 18.64 11.08 -21.59
N SER A 161 19.06 11.98 -20.68
CA SER A 161 18.57 13.37 -20.55
C SER A 161 17.04 13.47 -20.51
N VAL A 162 16.36 12.53 -19.83
CA VAL A 162 14.89 12.49 -19.74
C VAL A 162 14.38 13.68 -18.93
N PRO A 163 13.60 14.61 -19.51
CA PRO A 163 13.24 15.86 -18.85
C PRO A 163 12.12 15.71 -17.81
N ASN A 164 11.23 14.74 -17.99
CA ASN A 164 10.06 14.57 -17.13
C ASN A 164 10.12 13.25 -16.37
N LEU A 165 9.86 13.30 -15.06
CA LEU A 165 9.82 12.13 -14.18
C LEU A 165 8.55 12.13 -13.36
N VAL A 166 7.78 11.05 -13.48
CA VAL A 166 6.67 10.71 -12.58
C VAL A 166 7.14 9.66 -11.57
N ILE A 167 6.88 9.91 -10.29
CA ILE A 167 7.10 8.93 -9.22
C ILE A 167 5.73 8.52 -8.70
N ASP A 168 5.30 7.32 -9.10
CA ASP A 168 4.02 6.76 -8.69
C ASP A 168 4.16 5.97 -7.37
N ILE A 169 3.55 6.51 -6.32
CA ILE A 169 3.50 5.91 -4.98
C ILE A 169 2.06 5.62 -4.53
N ARG A 170 1.08 5.65 -5.43
CA ARG A 170 -0.34 5.49 -5.07
C ARG A 170 -0.64 4.18 -4.35
N ALA A 171 0.05 3.09 -4.70
CA ALA A 171 -0.10 1.79 -4.06
C ALA A 171 0.92 1.54 -2.92
N ASN A 172 1.66 2.58 -2.49
CA ASN A 172 2.71 2.44 -1.50
C ASN A 172 2.17 2.52 -0.07
N GLY A 173 2.15 1.40 0.63
CA GLY A 173 1.77 1.31 2.04
C GLY A 173 2.89 1.68 3.03
N GLY A 174 4.02 2.23 2.57
CA GLY A 174 5.14 2.63 3.43
C GLY A 174 6.30 1.63 3.45
N GLY A 175 7.08 1.63 4.55
CA GLY A 175 8.24 0.76 4.73
C GLY A 175 9.39 1.43 5.46
N LYS A 176 10.63 1.15 5.05
CA LYS A 176 11.83 1.67 5.75
C LYS A 176 12.11 3.14 5.42
N ILE A 177 12.24 3.96 6.47
CA ILE A 177 12.63 5.38 6.39
C ILE A 177 13.88 5.57 5.51
N THR A 178 14.88 4.72 5.68
CA THR A 178 16.14 4.78 4.92
C THR A 178 15.95 4.59 3.40
N ASN A 179 14.85 4.02 2.95
CA ASN A 179 14.59 3.84 1.52
C ASN A 179 13.96 5.07 0.89
N TYR A 180 12.97 5.69 1.53
CA TYR A 180 12.40 6.92 0.98
C TYR A 180 13.37 8.11 1.10
N THR A 181 14.20 8.17 2.14
CA THR A 181 15.25 9.18 2.23
C THR A 181 16.31 9.02 1.14
N LYS A 182 16.64 7.78 0.75
CA LYS A 182 17.50 7.55 -0.43
C LYS A 182 16.88 8.07 -1.72
N LEU A 183 15.57 7.88 -1.93
CA LEU A 183 14.88 8.44 -3.08
C LEU A 183 14.90 9.97 -3.05
N ALA A 184 14.49 10.56 -1.93
CA ALA A 184 14.44 12.00 -1.75
C ALA A 184 15.79 12.70 -2.05
N ARG A 185 16.91 12.05 -1.74
CA ARG A 185 18.25 12.58 -2.04
C ARG A 185 18.56 12.69 -3.53
N TYR A 186 17.86 11.98 -4.40
CA TYR A 186 18.02 12.10 -5.86
C TYR A 186 17.19 13.23 -6.47
N ILE A 187 16.14 13.69 -5.78
CA ILE A 187 15.16 14.65 -6.31
C ILE A 187 15.13 15.99 -5.56
N ARG A 188 15.66 16.06 -4.34
CA ARG A 188 15.73 17.30 -3.56
C ARG A 188 16.98 18.08 -3.90
N ASN A 189 16.84 19.37 -4.15
CA ASN A 189 17.97 20.28 -4.46
C ASN A 189 18.65 20.80 -3.20
N THR A 190 17.95 20.80 -2.06
CA THR A 190 18.44 21.32 -0.78
C THR A 190 18.51 20.23 0.28
N PRO A 191 19.37 20.35 1.29
CA PRO A 191 19.35 19.49 2.45
C PRO A 191 17.98 19.47 3.12
N PHE A 192 17.58 18.31 3.65
CA PHE A 192 16.27 18.14 4.28
C PHE A 192 16.36 17.27 5.54
N LYS A 193 15.46 17.50 6.47
CA LYS A 193 15.23 16.65 7.63
C LYS A 193 14.01 15.75 7.38
N VAL A 194 14.00 14.58 7.99
CA VAL A 194 12.86 13.64 7.92
C VAL A 194 11.83 13.98 9.00
N SER A 195 12.28 14.45 10.14
CA SER A 195 11.44 14.84 11.24
C SER A 195 12.00 16.10 11.89
N ALA A 196 11.13 16.99 12.33
CA ALA A 196 11.49 18.12 13.16
C ALA A 196 11.68 17.68 14.61
N THR A 197 10.86 16.73 15.06
CA THR A 197 10.84 16.22 16.43
C THR A 197 10.73 14.70 16.41
N ALA A 198 11.52 14.03 17.24
CA ALA A 198 11.46 12.59 17.45
C ALA A 198 11.56 12.32 18.96
N ALA A 199 10.41 12.24 19.62
CA ALA A 199 10.35 12.12 21.06
C ALA A 199 9.43 10.96 21.50
N ALA A 200 9.75 10.38 22.65
CA ALA A 200 8.96 9.35 23.31
C ALA A 200 8.63 9.74 24.75
N VAL A 201 7.45 9.36 25.22
CA VAL A 201 7.04 9.61 26.62
C VAL A 201 7.82 8.74 27.60
N LYS A 202 8.18 7.53 27.18
CA LYS A 202 8.93 6.57 28.01
C LYS A 202 10.12 6.01 27.21
N LYS A 203 11.22 5.77 27.91
CA LYS A 203 12.45 5.19 27.37
C LYS A 203 12.38 3.66 27.31
N GLU A 204 11.57 3.05 28.16
CA GLU A 204 11.43 1.62 28.31
C GLU A 204 10.05 1.15 27.88
N PHE A 205 10.00 -0.04 27.28
CA PHE A 205 8.75 -0.65 26.85
C PHE A 205 7.93 -1.25 28.02
N GLY A 206 8.53 -1.36 29.21
CA GLY A 206 7.88 -1.89 30.40
C GLY A 206 7.21 -3.26 30.14
N PRO A 207 5.99 -3.50 30.67
CA PRO A 207 5.29 -4.77 30.50
C PRO A 207 4.92 -5.08 29.04
N TYR A 208 4.95 -4.10 28.15
CA TYR A 208 4.61 -4.24 26.73
C TYR A 208 5.77 -4.71 25.85
N ARG A 209 6.97 -4.93 26.41
CA ARG A 209 8.18 -5.31 25.66
C ARG A 209 7.96 -6.52 24.75
N LYS A 210 7.17 -7.50 25.19
CA LYS A 210 6.83 -8.70 24.42
C LYS A 210 6.04 -8.43 23.14
N ASN A 211 5.36 -7.29 23.07
CA ASN A 211 4.54 -6.89 21.92
C ASN A 211 5.34 -6.11 20.85
N PHE A 212 6.59 -5.77 21.14
CA PHE A 212 7.46 -5.07 20.21
C PHE A 212 8.48 -6.04 19.60
N GLN A 213 8.50 -6.13 18.28
CA GLN A 213 9.55 -6.84 17.54
C GLN A 213 10.83 -5.97 17.48
N SER A 214 11.40 -5.61 18.63
CA SER A 214 12.66 -4.87 18.65
C SER A 214 13.81 -5.82 18.97
N SER A 215 14.91 -5.72 18.20
CA SER A 215 16.16 -6.38 18.58
C SER A 215 16.73 -5.71 19.84
N PHE A 216 17.48 -6.47 20.63
CA PHE A 216 18.23 -5.95 21.79
C PHE A 216 19.06 -4.71 21.42
N VAL A 217 19.65 -4.70 20.22
CA VAL A 217 20.42 -3.58 19.69
C VAL A 217 19.58 -2.29 19.57
N ASN A 218 18.34 -2.38 19.09
CA ASN A 218 17.46 -1.20 18.98
C ASN A 218 17.11 -0.62 20.35
N SER A 219 16.87 -1.47 21.33
CA SER A 219 16.61 -1.03 22.71
C SER A 219 17.84 -0.34 23.31
N PHE A 220 19.03 -0.87 23.07
CA PHE A 220 20.29 -0.30 23.53
C PHE A 220 20.59 1.05 22.83
N VAL A 221 20.33 1.16 21.53
CA VAL A 221 20.46 2.43 20.79
C VAL A 221 19.52 3.49 21.34
N LEU A 222 18.25 3.15 21.60
CA LEU A 222 17.31 4.08 22.22
C LEU A 222 17.78 4.55 23.61
N LEU A 223 18.38 3.64 24.39
CA LEU A 223 18.89 3.94 25.71
C LEU A 223 20.04 4.95 25.68
N LEU A 224 20.96 4.82 24.74
CA LEU A 224 22.15 5.64 24.63
C LEU A 224 21.91 6.99 23.95
N PHE A 225 21.03 7.04 22.94
CA PHE A 225 20.88 8.20 22.06
C PHE A 225 19.64 9.04 22.34
N THR A 226 18.90 8.76 23.43
CA THR A 226 17.78 9.60 23.88
C THR A 226 18.14 10.39 25.12
N ARG A 227 17.76 11.66 25.14
CA ARG A 227 17.92 12.55 26.29
C ARG A 227 16.56 13.08 26.72
N LYS A 228 16.31 13.10 28.04
CA LYS A 228 15.12 13.72 28.60
C LYS A 228 15.29 15.23 28.50
N GLU A 229 14.28 15.95 28.01
CA GLU A 229 14.26 17.41 27.88
C GLU A 229 13.23 18.04 28.82
N GLU A 230 13.12 19.36 28.79
CA GLU A 230 12.28 20.16 29.70
C GLU A 230 10.79 19.84 29.54
N ASP A 231 10.35 19.39 28.33
CA ASP A 231 8.99 18.92 28.06
C ASP A 231 8.66 17.57 28.72
N GLY A 232 9.60 17.00 29.46
CA GLY A 232 9.48 15.73 30.15
C GLY A 232 9.60 14.48 29.25
N ARG A 233 9.81 14.67 27.94
CA ARG A 233 9.94 13.59 26.95
C ARG A 233 11.39 13.22 26.69
N TYR A 234 11.60 12.03 26.14
CA TYR A 234 12.91 11.54 25.69
C TYR A 234 13.10 11.82 24.20
N HIS A 235 13.93 12.82 23.87
CA HIS A 235 14.21 13.24 22.50
C HIS A 235 15.31 12.42 21.87
N PHE A 236 15.12 12.03 20.60
CA PHE A 236 16.09 11.30 19.80
C PHE A 236 16.84 12.28 18.90
N ARG A 237 17.77 13.04 19.50
CA ARG A 237 18.49 14.16 18.87
C ARG A 237 19.20 13.83 17.56
N TYR A 238 19.65 12.58 17.39
CA TYR A 238 20.25 12.17 16.13
C TYR A 238 19.30 12.36 14.96
N TRP A 239 18.03 11.96 15.08
CA TRP A 239 17.03 12.13 14.02
C TRP A 239 16.56 13.58 13.87
N GLU A 240 16.45 14.32 14.95
CA GLU A 240 16.03 15.72 14.95
C GLU A 240 17.07 16.62 14.28
N ASN A 241 18.35 16.33 14.49
CA ASN A 241 19.46 17.13 13.99
C ASN A 241 20.02 16.63 12.65
N HIS A 242 19.75 15.37 12.29
CA HIS A 242 20.31 14.80 11.06
C HIS A 242 19.69 15.42 9.82
N SER A 243 20.54 16.07 9.02
CA SER A 243 20.16 16.63 7.72
C SER A 243 20.72 15.76 6.60
N PHE A 244 19.82 15.27 5.74
CA PHE A 244 20.18 14.50 4.56
C PHE A 244 20.56 15.45 3.43
N ARG A 245 21.79 15.33 2.91
CA ARG A 245 22.23 16.13 1.76
C ARG A 245 21.73 15.51 0.45
N PRO A 246 21.42 16.33 -0.57
CA PRO A 246 21.20 15.88 -1.94
C PRO A 246 22.31 14.95 -2.39
N ARG A 247 22.01 14.10 -3.35
CA ARG A 247 23.00 13.20 -3.94
C ARG A 247 23.52 13.82 -5.23
N GLU A 248 24.71 14.42 -5.21
CA GLU A 248 25.32 15.10 -6.35
C GLU A 248 25.46 14.19 -7.57
N LYS A 249 25.94 12.97 -7.34
CA LYS A 249 26.04 11.96 -8.41
C LYS A 249 24.65 11.41 -8.74
N TRP A 250 24.24 11.53 -10.00
CA TRP A 250 22.96 11.07 -10.53
C TRP A 250 21.75 11.83 -9.96
N HIS A 251 21.95 13.07 -9.53
CA HIS A 251 20.84 13.94 -9.13
C HIS A 251 19.94 14.21 -10.34
N TYR A 252 18.64 14.21 -10.13
CA TYR A 252 17.67 14.54 -11.17
C TYR A 252 17.43 16.03 -11.21
N ASN A 253 17.87 16.64 -12.29
CA ASN A 253 17.62 18.05 -12.60
C ASN A 253 16.61 18.09 -13.75
N GLY A 254 15.37 17.66 -13.51
CA GLY A 254 14.31 17.86 -14.49
C GLY A 254 14.21 19.35 -14.88
N LYS A 255 13.86 19.60 -16.14
CA LYS A 255 13.62 20.95 -16.62
C LYS A 255 12.33 21.50 -16.05
#